data_c9c65c2623efa6879b1aee2f15b8407b
#
_entry.id   c9c65c2623efa6879b1aee2f15b8407b
#
_cell.length_a   1.000
_cell.length_b   1.000
_cell.length_c   1.000
_cell.angle_alpha   90.00
_cell.angle_beta   90.00
_cell.angle_gamma   90.00
#
_symmetry.space_group_name_H-M   'P 1'
#
loop_
_entity.id
_entity.type
_entity.pdbx_description
1 polymer ?
#
loop_
_entity_poly.entity_id
_entity_poly.type
_entity_poly.pdbx_seq_one_letter_code
_entity_poly.pdbx_strand_id
1 'polypeptide(L)'
;MTPAMHLAAPAGNVPHIGFGHVWHTRLRPRRHRFIVPTFFLLLPMRTLRERPEAAGVLALNRAGALSFRDADHGGGKNPRQGGALAWLETLLQAEGITDAQGEIWLQCYPRVLGYSFKPVSFWYCHRQDGSLRAIVAEVNNTFGERHAYLLDAPQYGQELRARKVFHVSPFCPVEGGYRFEFKRSGAQGLHSTRVRIDFDDAQGPLVLTGVAGRLQPLDAASRRRALWHYPLLTLGVIARIHWHALLLWAKRAPFHRKPAPPTQPVTRSSTPSTPSKPSL
;
A
#
# COMPACT_ATOMS: atom_id res chain seq x y z
N MET A 1 17.18 27.08 0.80
CA MET A 1 16.88 25.91 -0.05
C MET A 1 17.50 24.69 0.58
N THR A 2 16.72 23.91 1.33
CA THR A 2 17.19 22.66 1.94
C THR A 2 17.22 21.61 0.82
N PRO A 3 18.32 20.90 0.57
CA PRO A 3 18.39 19.89 -0.48
C PRO A 3 17.38 18.78 -0.20
N ALA A 4 16.62 18.39 -1.22
CA ALA A 4 15.74 17.26 -1.16
C ALA A 4 16.58 16.02 -0.79
N MET A 5 16.34 15.47 0.39
CA MET A 5 17.01 14.25 0.83
C MET A 5 16.56 13.10 -0.06
N HIS A 6 17.40 12.72 -1.04
CA HIS A 6 17.29 11.47 -1.77
C HIS A 6 17.54 10.33 -0.77
N LEU A 7 16.48 9.80 -0.21
CA LEU A 7 16.57 8.58 0.60
C LEU A 7 16.62 7.39 -0.37
N ALA A 8 17.82 6.86 -0.53
CA ALA A 8 18.06 5.63 -1.27
C ALA A 8 17.19 4.47 -0.74
N ALA A 9 16.90 3.49 -1.61
CA ALA A 9 16.33 2.22 -1.21
C ALA A 9 17.17 1.58 -0.06
N PRO A 10 16.56 0.75 0.81
CA PRO A 10 17.30 0.13 1.90
C PRO A 10 18.54 -0.58 1.39
N ALA A 11 19.65 -0.42 2.11
CA ALA A 11 20.94 -1.01 1.74
C ALA A 11 20.82 -2.54 1.65
N GLY A 12 21.11 -3.09 0.46
CA GLY A 12 20.96 -4.50 0.14
C GLY A 12 19.54 -4.85 -0.34
N ASN A 13 19.46 -5.48 -1.50
CA ASN A 13 18.21 -5.95 -2.12
C ASN A 13 17.67 -7.21 -1.40
N VAL A 14 17.46 -7.15 -0.08
CA VAL A 14 16.93 -8.25 0.73
C VAL A 14 15.51 -7.91 1.22
N PRO A 15 14.61 -8.89 1.37
CA PRO A 15 13.32 -8.67 1.96
C PRO A 15 13.40 -8.07 3.36
N HIS A 16 12.51 -7.12 3.64
CA HIS A 16 12.36 -6.52 4.95
C HIS A 16 10.96 -6.77 5.51
N ILE A 17 10.87 -6.75 6.83
CA ILE A 17 9.62 -6.75 7.56
C ILE A 17 9.50 -5.47 8.37
N GLY A 18 8.34 -4.82 8.31
CA GLY A 18 8.02 -3.63 9.07
C GLY A 18 7.10 -3.97 10.23
N PHE A 19 7.48 -3.60 11.45
CA PHE A 19 6.63 -3.69 12.63
C PHE A 19 6.13 -2.31 13.04
N GLY A 20 4.82 -2.20 13.25
CA GLY A 20 4.23 -0.91 13.57
C GLY A 20 2.73 -0.98 13.80
N HIS A 21 2.02 -0.01 13.27
CA HIS A 21 0.58 0.10 13.45
C HIS A 21 -0.13 0.70 12.24
N VAL A 22 -1.39 0.31 12.10
CA VAL A 22 -2.37 0.97 11.24
C VAL A 22 -3.23 1.86 12.11
N TRP A 23 -3.52 3.06 11.64
CA TRP A 23 -4.53 3.92 12.26
C TRP A 23 -5.64 4.20 11.26
N HIS A 24 -6.83 4.38 11.79
CA HIS A 24 -8.00 4.75 11.04
C HIS A 24 -8.84 5.70 11.89
N THR A 25 -9.16 6.87 11.34
CA THR A 25 -9.97 7.87 12.02
C THR A 25 -11.04 8.35 11.06
N ARG A 26 -12.29 8.02 11.35
CA ARG A 26 -13.45 8.63 10.69
C ARG A 26 -13.82 9.90 11.44
N LEU A 27 -14.03 10.99 10.73
CA LEU A 27 -14.31 12.31 11.32
C LEU A 27 -15.82 12.58 11.42
N ARG A 28 -16.60 12.11 10.44
CA ARG A 28 -18.04 12.40 10.32
C ARG A 28 -18.88 11.14 10.03
N PRO A 29 -20.17 11.07 10.39
CA PRO A 29 -20.95 12.03 11.18
C PRO A 29 -20.55 12.04 12.66
N ARG A 30 -19.96 10.96 13.17
CA ARG A 30 -19.41 10.85 14.53
C ARG A 30 -17.96 10.38 14.44
N ARG A 31 -17.09 11.02 15.21
CA ARG A 31 -15.67 10.64 15.26
C ARG A 31 -15.53 9.21 15.79
N HIS A 32 -14.79 8.42 15.03
CA HIS A 32 -14.44 7.04 15.41
C HIS A 32 -13.00 6.77 15.06
N ARG A 33 -12.18 6.42 16.04
CA ARG A 33 -10.73 6.18 15.87
C ARG A 33 -10.36 4.82 16.42
N PHE A 34 -9.51 4.12 15.70
CA PHE A 34 -8.82 2.95 16.21
C PHE A 34 -7.37 2.89 15.69
N ILE A 35 -6.52 2.22 16.47
CA ILE A 35 -5.14 1.92 16.11
C ILE A 35 -4.93 0.43 16.35
N VAL A 36 -4.33 -0.24 15.38
CA VAL A 36 -4.09 -1.69 15.42
C VAL A 36 -2.61 -1.95 15.21
N PRO A 37 -1.94 -2.68 16.11
CA PRO A 37 -0.60 -3.19 15.84
C PRO A 37 -0.61 -4.06 14.59
N THR A 38 0.43 -3.94 13.76
CA THR A 38 0.53 -4.67 12.51
C THR A 38 1.98 -4.95 12.15
N PHE A 39 2.17 -5.85 11.19
CA PHE A 39 3.41 -5.96 10.45
C PHE A 39 3.11 -6.09 8.95
N PHE A 40 4.07 -5.74 8.13
CA PHE A 40 3.98 -5.80 6.68
C PHE A 40 5.36 -6.15 6.11
N LEU A 41 5.40 -6.58 4.86
CA LEU A 41 6.64 -6.87 4.14
C LEU A 41 6.99 -5.70 3.22
N LEU A 42 8.30 -5.55 2.95
CA LEU A 42 8.84 -4.73 1.90
C LEU A 42 9.78 -5.63 1.07
N LEU A 43 9.35 -5.97 -0.14
CA LEU A 43 9.94 -7.00 -0.99
C LEU A 43 10.61 -6.39 -2.22
N PRO A 44 11.90 -6.72 -2.51
CA PRO A 44 12.59 -6.32 -3.72
C PRO A 44 12.20 -7.25 -4.87
N MET A 45 11.17 -6.87 -5.63
CA MET A 45 10.48 -7.78 -6.54
C MET A 45 11.33 -8.22 -7.74
N ARG A 46 12.20 -7.34 -8.28
CA ARG A 46 13.11 -7.72 -9.37
C ARG A 46 14.18 -8.67 -8.88
N THR A 47 14.79 -8.35 -7.74
CA THR A 47 15.76 -9.25 -7.08
C THR A 47 15.13 -10.62 -6.79
N LEU A 48 13.89 -10.67 -6.28
CA LEU A 48 13.22 -11.94 -5.96
C LEU A 48 12.81 -12.73 -7.22
N ARG A 49 12.58 -12.06 -8.34
CA ARG A 49 12.36 -12.74 -9.64
C ARG A 49 13.65 -13.37 -10.16
N GLU A 50 14.76 -12.67 -10.06
CA GLU A 50 16.07 -13.14 -10.54
C GLU A 50 16.73 -14.15 -9.61
N ARG A 51 16.58 -13.95 -8.31
CA ARG A 51 17.17 -14.75 -7.23
C ARG A 51 16.13 -15.11 -6.17
N PRO A 52 15.25 -16.10 -6.45
CA PRO A 52 14.17 -16.49 -5.52
C PRO A 52 14.69 -16.93 -4.14
N GLU A 53 15.93 -17.44 -4.06
CA GLU A 53 16.59 -17.81 -2.81
C GLU A 53 16.82 -16.63 -1.86
N ALA A 54 16.91 -15.39 -2.38
CA ALA A 54 17.00 -14.18 -1.58
C ALA A 54 15.78 -13.95 -0.70
N ALA A 55 14.65 -14.62 -0.95
CA ALA A 55 13.48 -14.62 -0.09
C ALA A 55 13.78 -15.22 1.31
N GLY A 56 14.80 -16.03 1.45
CA GLY A 56 15.22 -16.62 2.72
C GLY A 56 14.08 -17.38 3.42
N VAL A 57 13.59 -16.84 4.52
CA VAL A 57 12.55 -17.48 5.35
C VAL A 57 11.12 -17.27 4.85
N LEU A 58 10.92 -16.47 3.79
CA LEU A 58 9.62 -16.23 3.17
C LEU A 58 9.30 -17.31 2.14
N ALA A 59 8.16 -17.96 2.26
CA ALA A 59 7.69 -18.89 1.24
C ALA A 59 7.14 -18.12 0.02
N LEU A 60 7.84 -18.18 -1.13
CA LEU A 60 7.39 -17.57 -2.37
C LEU A 60 6.51 -18.55 -3.15
N ASN A 61 5.29 -18.12 -3.51
CA ASN A 61 4.33 -18.86 -4.33
C ASN A 61 4.01 -20.29 -3.86
N ARG A 62 4.29 -20.59 -2.58
CA ARG A 62 4.04 -21.88 -1.94
C ARG A 62 3.45 -21.70 -0.55
N ALA A 63 2.92 -22.78 0.01
CA ALA A 63 2.44 -22.78 1.39
C ALA A 63 3.59 -22.53 2.37
N GLY A 64 3.30 -21.85 3.46
CA GLY A 64 4.23 -21.53 4.53
C GLY A 64 3.56 -20.74 5.64
N ALA A 65 4.18 -20.74 6.84
CA ALA A 65 3.65 -19.96 7.96
C ALA A 65 3.62 -18.46 7.66
N LEU A 66 4.60 -17.97 6.90
CA LEU A 66 4.64 -16.64 6.31
C LEU A 66 4.92 -16.81 4.81
N SER A 67 4.03 -16.33 3.95
CA SER A 67 4.17 -16.51 2.50
C SER A 67 3.72 -15.29 1.71
N PHE A 68 4.30 -15.17 0.53
CA PHE A 68 3.90 -14.25 -0.53
C PHE A 68 3.42 -15.04 -1.74
N ARG A 69 2.37 -14.59 -2.39
CA ARG A 69 1.88 -15.17 -3.64
C ARG A 69 1.61 -14.09 -4.68
N ASP A 70 2.18 -14.27 -5.86
CA ASP A 70 1.92 -13.39 -7.01
C ASP A 70 0.43 -13.26 -7.33
N ALA A 71 -0.33 -14.36 -7.23
CA ALA A 71 -1.77 -14.39 -7.47
C ALA A 71 -2.58 -13.45 -6.55
N ASP A 72 -1.99 -13.01 -5.44
CA ASP A 72 -2.63 -12.07 -4.54
C ASP A 72 -2.54 -10.62 -5.05
N HIS A 73 -1.70 -10.32 -6.01
CA HIS A 73 -1.40 -8.97 -6.51
C HIS A 73 -1.71 -8.82 -8.00
N GLY A 74 -1.89 -7.59 -8.42
CA GLY A 74 -2.14 -7.24 -9.81
C GLY A 74 -3.36 -7.94 -10.39
N GLY A 75 -3.22 -8.48 -11.59
CA GLY A 75 -4.26 -9.25 -12.26
C GLY A 75 -4.37 -10.71 -11.84
N GLY A 76 -3.73 -11.14 -10.74
CA GLY A 76 -3.71 -12.54 -10.33
C GLY A 76 -2.89 -13.44 -11.27
N LYS A 77 -1.93 -12.87 -11.99
CA LYS A 77 -1.12 -13.62 -12.97
C LYS A 77 -0.31 -14.73 -12.31
N ASN A 78 -0.23 -15.85 -13.02
CA ASN A 78 0.57 -17.00 -12.61
C ASN A 78 2.07 -16.59 -12.55
N PRO A 79 2.85 -17.06 -11.56
CA PRO A 79 4.30 -16.86 -11.51
C PRO A 79 5.03 -17.26 -12.80
N ARG A 80 4.59 -18.32 -13.48
CA ARG A 80 5.16 -18.77 -14.77
C ARG A 80 4.95 -17.77 -15.92
N GLN A 81 4.03 -16.83 -15.77
CA GLN A 81 3.74 -15.73 -16.70
C GLN A 81 4.33 -14.40 -16.19
N GLY A 82 5.35 -14.45 -15.33
CA GLY A 82 6.00 -13.28 -14.75
C GLY A 82 5.30 -12.70 -13.52
N GLY A 83 4.17 -13.28 -13.10
CA GLY A 83 3.51 -12.97 -11.83
C GLY A 83 3.04 -11.52 -11.68
N ALA A 84 3.03 -11.07 -10.44
CA ALA A 84 2.59 -9.73 -10.07
C ALA A 84 3.52 -8.62 -10.60
N LEU A 85 4.82 -8.91 -10.71
CA LEU A 85 5.79 -7.95 -11.25
C LEU A 85 5.55 -7.68 -12.74
N ALA A 86 5.29 -8.72 -13.55
CA ALA A 86 4.98 -8.54 -14.97
C ALA A 86 3.68 -7.75 -15.20
N TRP A 87 2.69 -7.92 -14.32
CA TRP A 87 1.49 -7.08 -14.35
C TRP A 87 1.85 -5.60 -14.14
N LEU A 88 2.67 -5.31 -13.13
CA LEU A 88 3.08 -3.94 -12.85
C LEU A 88 3.89 -3.34 -14.00
N GLU A 89 4.86 -4.09 -14.55
CA GLU A 89 5.68 -3.65 -15.68
C GLU A 89 4.80 -3.34 -16.90
N THR A 90 3.79 -4.18 -17.18
CA THR A 90 2.80 -3.93 -18.25
C THR A 90 1.99 -2.66 -17.96
N LEU A 91 1.57 -2.43 -16.71
CA LEU A 91 0.85 -1.23 -16.31
C LEU A 91 1.70 0.02 -16.50
N LEU A 92 2.95 0.01 -16.03
CA LEU A 92 3.87 1.15 -16.18
C LEU A 92 4.10 1.48 -17.65
N GLN A 93 4.32 0.47 -18.49
CA GLN A 93 4.50 0.65 -19.93
C GLN A 93 3.25 1.24 -20.58
N ALA A 94 2.06 0.72 -20.27
CA ALA A 94 0.79 1.25 -20.80
C ALA A 94 0.56 2.72 -20.38
N GLU A 95 1.06 3.12 -19.22
CA GLU A 95 0.99 4.49 -18.70
C GLU A 95 2.16 5.37 -19.16
N GLY A 96 3.03 4.89 -20.06
CA GLY A 96 4.16 5.65 -20.62
C GLY A 96 5.33 5.85 -19.65
N ILE A 97 5.43 5.03 -18.59
CA ILE A 97 6.55 5.05 -17.64
C ILE A 97 7.57 4.00 -18.06
N THR A 98 8.60 4.41 -18.80
CA THR A 98 9.65 3.54 -19.34
C THR A 98 10.98 3.64 -18.59
N ASP A 99 11.11 4.62 -17.72
CA ASP A 99 12.34 4.95 -16.96
C ASP A 99 12.38 4.38 -15.54
N ALA A 100 11.43 3.50 -15.17
CA ALA A 100 11.42 2.79 -13.88
C ALA A 100 12.16 1.45 -13.95
N GLN A 101 13.45 1.48 -14.34
CA GLN A 101 14.25 0.29 -14.61
C GLN A 101 15.07 -0.22 -13.40
N GLY A 102 15.09 0.54 -12.31
CA GLY A 102 15.72 0.13 -11.05
C GLY A 102 14.87 -0.88 -10.25
N GLU A 103 15.21 -1.11 -8.99
CA GLU A 103 14.45 -2.04 -8.16
C GLU A 103 12.99 -1.59 -7.95
N ILE A 104 12.09 -2.56 -7.90
CA ILE A 104 10.69 -2.35 -7.55
C ILE A 104 10.45 -2.94 -6.17
N TRP A 105 10.14 -2.07 -5.21
CA TRP A 105 9.85 -2.48 -3.85
C TRP A 105 8.35 -2.58 -3.63
N LEU A 106 7.88 -3.75 -3.20
CA LEU A 106 6.48 -3.98 -2.85
C LEU A 106 6.28 -3.96 -1.34
N GLN A 107 5.57 -2.97 -0.83
CA GLN A 107 5.06 -2.96 0.54
C GLN A 107 3.68 -3.63 0.55
N CYS A 108 3.56 -4.78 1.20
CA CYS A 108 2.32 -5.55 1.22
C CYS A 108 2.13 -6.33 2.52
N TYR A 109 0.91 -6.82 2.74
CA TYR A 109 0.62 -7.77 3.81
C TYR A 109 0.84 -9.19 3.31
N PRO A 110 1.62 -10.02 4.04
CA PRO A 110 1.83 -11.42 3.68
C PRO A 110 0.60 -12.28 3.98
N ARG A 111 0.61 -13.51 3.47
CA ARG A 111 -0.24 -14.56 4.02
C ARG A 111 0.38 -15.08 5.31
N VAL A 112 -0.42 -15.17 6.34
CA VAL A 112 -0.10 -15.81 7.62
C VAL A 112 -0.91 -17.09 7.73
N LEU A 113 -0.25 -18.25 7.84
CA LEU A 113 -0.90 -19.57 7.86
C LEU A 113 -1.90 -19.76 6.70
N GLY A 114 -1.54 -19.27 5.52
CA GLY A 114 -2.36 -19.38 4.30
C GLY A 114 -3.43 -18.31 4.12
N TYR A 115 -3.74 -17.52 5.14
CA TYR A 115 -4.73 -16.47 5.07
C TYR A 115 -4.11 -15.09 4.82
N SER A 116 -4.74 -14.26 3.97
CA SER A 116 -4.30 -12.89 3.68
C SER A 116 -5.45 -11.91 3.75
N PHE A 117 -5.19 -10.76 4.38
CA PHE A 117 -6.02 -9.58 4.30
C PHE A 117 -5.13 -8.40 3.89
N LYS A 118 -5.34 -7.89 2.68
CA LYS A 118 -4.50 -6.85 2.09
C LYS A 118 -5.37 -5.76 1.44
N PRO A 119 -5.85 -4.80 2.23
CA PRO A 119 -6.70 -3.73 1.71
C PRO A 119 -5.97 -2.83 0.71
N VAL A 120 -4.66 -2.66 0.87
CA VAL A 120 -3.80 -1.87 0.00
C VAL A 120 -2.39 -2.41 -0.01
N SER A 121 -1.73 -2.35 -1.17
CA SER A 121 -0.30 -2.60 -1.36
C SER A 121 0.31 -1.42 -2.12
N PHE A 122 1.59 -1.15 -1.87
CA PHE A 122 2.30 -0.03 -2.51
C PHE A 122 3.51 -0.56 -3.24
N TRP A 123 3.57 -0.25 -4.53
CA TRP A 123 4.67 -0.57 -5.43
C TRP A 123 5.52 0.68 -5.64
N TYR A 124 6.73 0.70 -5.09
CA TYR A 124 7.68 1.80 -5.23
C TYR A 124 8.59 1.48 -6.40
N CYS A 125 8.41 2.18 -7.51
CA CYS A 125 9.13 1.95 -8.76
C CYS A 125 10.29 2.93 -8.85
N HIS A 126 11.54 2.42 -8.89
CA HIS A 126 12.73 3.24 -8.91
C HIS A 126 13.38 3.28 -10.30
N ARG A 127 14.10 4.35 -10.58
CA ARG A 127 15.03 4.43 -11.71
C ARG A 127 16.31 3.65 -11.39
N GLN A 128 17.17 3.48 -12.40
CA GLN A 128 18.46 2.82 -12.23
C GLN A 128 19.37 3.51 -11.21
N ASP A 129 19.29 4.84 -11.10
CA ASP A 129 20.03 5.63 -10.11
C ASP A 129 19.49 5.52 -8.67
N GLY A 130 18.44 4.71 -8.48
CA GLY A 130 17.78 4.54 -7.19
C GLY A 130 16.77 5.63 -6.84
N SER A 131 16.57 6.65 -7.69
CA SER A 131 15.54 7.67 -7.47
C SER A 131 14.14 7.08 -7.66
N LEU A 132 13.17 7.58 -6.87
CA LEU A 132 11.78 7.13 -6.96
C LEU A 132 11.11 7.74 -8.21
N ARG A 133 10.60 6.88 -9.10
CA ARG A 133 9.96 7.30 -10.35
C ARG A 133 8.45 7.35 -10.24
N ALA A 134 7.85 6.33 -9.63
CA ALA A 134 6.41 6.23 -9.48
C ALA A 134 6.06 5.40 -8.26
N ILE A 135 4.85 5.61 -7.72
CA ILE A 135 4.24 4.70 -6.76
C ILE A 135 2.90 4.24 -7.32
N VAL A 136 2.66 2.92 -7.30
CA VAL A 136 1.33 2.37 -7.60
C VAL A 136 0.70 1.88 -6.31
N ALA A 137 -0.43 2.46 -5.93
CA ALA A 137 -1.23 2.00 -4.80
C ALA A 137 -2.32 1.04 -5.32
N GLU A 138 -2.12 -0.25 -5.09
CA GLU A 138 -3.05 -1.33 -5.42
C GLU A 138 -4.07 -1.48 -4.29
N VAL A 139 -5.30 -1.07 -4.52
CA VAL A 139 -6.39 -1.09 -3.54
C VAL A 139 -7.31 -2.28 -3.82
N ASN A 140 -7.63 -3.03 -2.78
CA ASN A 140 -8.55 -4.17 -2.85
C ASN A 140 -9.78 -3.88 -1.98
N ASN A 141 -10.94 -4.33 -2.41
CA ASN A 141 -12.14 -4.33 -1.60
C ASN A 141 -12.47 -5.75 -1.09
N THR A 142 -13.48 -5.84 -0.22
CA THR A 142 -13.95 -7.12 0.31
C THR A 142 -14.77 -7.94 -0.69
N PHE A 143 -15.04 -7.41 -1.89
CA PHE A 143 -15.79 -8.08 -2.96
C PHE A 143 -14.89 -8.80 -3.97
N GLY A 144 -13.56 -8.82 -3.72
CA GLY A 144 -12.59 -9.44 -4.62
C GLY A 144 -12.16 -8.56 -5.80
N GLU A 145 -12.58 -7.30 -5.83
CA GLU A 145 -12.19 -6.36 -6.87
C GLU A 145 -10.93 -5.57 -6.49
N ARG A 146 -10.23 -5.06 -7.50
CA ARG A 146 -8.98 -4.30 -7.38
C ARG A 146 -9.01 -3.07 -8.26
N HIS A 147 -8.28 -2.03 -7.82
CA HIS A 147 -8.03 -0.83 -8.60
C HIS A 147 -6.65 -0.27 -8.28
N ALA A 148 -5.95 0.23 -9.29
CA ALA A 148 -4.63 0.82 -9.13
C ALA A 148 -4.69 2.35 -9.22
N TYR A 149 -4.04 3.02 -8.27
CA TYR A 149 -3.77 4.46 -8.35
C TYR A 149 -2.30 4.66 -8.67
N LEU A 150 -2.02 5.21 -9.84
CA LEU A 150 -0.68 5.55 -10.28
C LEU A 150 -0.34 6.97 -9.83
N LEU A 151 0.63 7.08 -8.93
CA LEU A 151 1.15 8.34 -8.42
C LEU A 151 2.45 8.64 -9.18
N ASP A 152 2.38 9.63 -10.06
CA ASP A 152 3.46 9.98 -10.96
C ASP A 152 4.45 10.95 -10.30
N ALA A 153 5.76 10.73 -10.49
CA ALA A 153 6.85 11.55 -9.97
C ALA A 153 6.70 11.94 -8.47
N PRO A 154 6.42 10.97 -7.57
CA PRO A 154 6.20 11.25 -6.16
C PRO A 154 7.49 11.66 -5.47
N GLN A 155 7.37 12.57 -4.48
CA GLN A 155 8.45 12.90 -3.56
C GLN A 155 8.07 12.52 -2.14
N TYR A 156 9.02 12.01 -1.36
CA TYR A 156 8.77 11.72 0.04
C TYR A 156 8.44 12.99 0.82
N GLY A 157 7.36 12.94 1.59
CA GLY A 157 6.85 14.08 2.35
C GLY A 157 5.89 14.99 1.59
N GLN A 158 5.73 14.80 0.28
CA GLN A 158 4.79 15.56 -0.53
C GLN A 158 3.40 14.89 -0.53
N GLU A 159 2.35 15.71 -0.50
CA GLU A 159 0.98 15.24 -0.70
C GLU A 159 0.68 15.10 -2.20
N LEU A 160 0.15 13.94 -2.57
CA LEU A 160 -0.32 13.61 -3.92
C LEU A 160 -1.82 13.37 -3.87
N ARG A 161 -2.53 13.77 -4.91
CA ARG A 161 -4.00 13.65 -4.97
C ARG A 161 -4.44 12.75 -6.12
N ALA A 162 -5.47 11.95 -5.89
CA ALA A 162 -6.12 11.18 -6.94
C ALA A 162 -7.64 11.18 -6.71
N ARG A 163 -8.40 11.25 -7.80
CA ARG A 163 -9.86 11.13 -7.73
C ARG A 163 -10.22 9.71 -7.27
N LYS A 164 -11.05 9.59 -6.25
CA LYS A 164 -11.57 8.31 -5.82
C LYS A 164 -12.60 7.83 -6.84
N VAL A 165 -12.40 6.65 -7.40
CA VAL A 165 -13.30 6.01 -8.39
C VAL A 165 -13.70 4.60 -7.97
N PHE A 166 -13.05 4.05 -6.95
CA PHE A 166 -13.19 2.66 -6.52
C PHE A 166 -13.94 2.53 -5.21
N HIS A 167 -14.94 1.64 -5.16
CA HIS A 167 -15.74 1.38 -3.97
C HIS A 167 -15.02 0.41 -3.04
N VAL A 168 -14.59 0.87 -1.88
CA VAL A 168 -13.85 0.07 -0.89
C VAL A 168 -14.65 -0.26 0.36
N SER A 169 -15.69 0.52 0.68
CA SER A 169 -16.49 0.34 1.88
C SER A 169 -17.89 0.91 1.68
N PRO A 170 -18.92 0.22 2.15
CA PRO A 170 -20.30 0.71 2.06
C PRO A 170 -20.55 1.99 2.90
N PHE A 171 -19.66 2.34 3.80
CA PHE A 171 -19.78 3.55 4.62
C PHE A 171 -19.03 4.76 4.05
N CYS A 172 -18.45 4.63 2.85
CA CYS A 172 -17.77 5.74 2.18
C CYS A 172 -18.30 5.90 0.76
N PRO A 173 -18.68 7.13 0.34
CA PRO A 173 -19.07 7.38 -1.04
C PRO A 173 -17.93 7.06 -2.01
N VAL A 174 -18.25 6.81 -3.27
CA VAL A 174 -17.24 6.65 -4.33
C VAL A 174 -16.71 8.01 -4.77
N GLU A 175 -17.54 9.05 -4.69
CA GLU A 175 -17.18 10.42 -5.04
C GLU A 175 -16.26 11.04 -4.00
N GLY A 176 -15.28 11.83 -4.49
CA GLY A 176 -14.31 12.51 -3.65
C GLY A 176 -12.88 12.23 -4.09
N GLY A 177 -11.92 12.49 -3.22
CA GLY A 177 -10.50 12.38 -3.51
C GLY A 177 -9.70 11.70 -2.41
N TYR A 178 -8.66 11.02 -2.84
CA TYR A 178 -7.61 10.54 -1.95
C TYR A 178 -6.46 11.52 -1.91
N ARG A 179 -5.88 11.69 -0.71
CA ARG A 179 -4.59 12.34 -0.47
C ARG A 179 -3.61 11.30 0.03
N PHE A 180 -2.52 11.14 -0.70
CA PHE A 180 -1.44 10.23 -0.36
C PHE A 180 -0.23 11.01 0.12
N GLU A 181 0.41 10.54 1.18
CA GLU A 181 1.70 11.04 1.63
C GLU A 181 2.57 9.87 2.06
N PHE A 182 3.78 9.80 1.50
CA PHE A 182 4.76 8.76 1.81
C PHE A 182 5.95 9.39 2.50
N LYS A 183 6.37 8.81 3.62
CA LYS A 183 7.56 9.22 4.34
C LYS A 183 8.43 8.01 4.61
N ARG A 184 9.71 8.19 4.41
CA ARG A 184 10.75 7.26 4.85
C ARG A 184 11.78 8.02 5.64
N SER A 185 12.31 7.41 6.69
CA SER A 185 13.36 8.02 7.52
C SER A 185 14.35 6.97 8.01
N GLY A 186 15.53 7.40 8.33
CA GLY A 186 16.60 6.63 8.92
C GLY A 186 17.84 6.59 8.06
N ALA A 187 18.97 6.90 8.69
CA ALA A 187 20.31 6.54 8.24
C ALA A 187 20.71 5.26 8.98
N GLN A 188 21.65 4.50 8.45
CA GLN A 188 22.28 3.35 9.12
C GLN A 188 21.40 2.09 9.33
N GLY A 189 20.58 1.70 8.34
CA GLY A 189 19.94 0.38 8.33
C GLY A 189 18.68 0.23 9.17
N LEU A 190 18.33 1.19 10.03
CA LEU A 190 17.06 1.25 10.74
C LEU A 190 16.15 2.26 10.03
N HIS A 191 15.44 1.78 9.00
CA HIS A 191 14.53 2.63 8.25
C HIS A 191 13.14 2.53 8.84
N SER A 192 12.44 3.66 8.91
CA SER A 192 11.01 3.68 9.16
C SER A 192 10.25 4.11 7.90
N THR A 193 9.05 3.58 7.74
CA THR A 193 8.12 4.00 6.70
C THR A 193 6.81 4.45 7.31
N ARG A 194 6.22 5.48 6.72
CA ARG A 194 4.88 5.95 7.04
C ARG A 194 4.16 6.27 5.73
N VAL A 195 3.00 5.68 5.57
CA VAL A 195 2.08 5.98 4.47
C VAL A 195 0.79 6.53 5.07
N ARG A 196 0.34 7.64 4.56
CA ARG A 196 -0.96 8.24 4.89
C ARG A 196 -1.84 8.23 3.65
N ILE A 197 -3.09 7.81 3.82
CA ILE A 197 -4.12 7.85 2.80
C ILE A 197 -5.33 8.48 3.44
N ASP A 198 -5.61 9.72 3.11
CA ASP A 198 -6.76 10.43 3.59
C ASP A 198 -7.83 10.46 2.48
N PHE A 199 -9.07 10.39 2.88
CA PHE A 199 -10.21 10.48 1.98
C PHE A 199 -11.04 11.72 2.30
N ASP A 200 -11.24 12.54 1.28
CA ASP A 200 -12.07 13.75 1.33
C ASP A 200 -13.31 13.54 0.47
N ASP A 201 -14.47 13.86 1.00
CA ASP A 201 -15.72 14.00 0.24
C ASP A 201 -15.99 15.47 -0.12
N ALA A 202 -17.19 15.78 -0.63
CA ALA A 202 -17.59 17.15 -0.99
C ALA A 202 -17.56 18.13 0.19
N GLN A 203 -17.62 17.62 1.44
CA GLN A 203 -17.59 18.44 2.66
C GLN A 203 -16.19 18.50 3.30
N GLY A 204 -15.16 17.98 2.61
CA GLY A 204 -13.77 17.95 3.08
C GLY A 204 -13.38 16.62 3.75
N PRO A 205 -12.41 16.62 4.68
CA PRO A 205 -11.86 15.39 5.26
C PRO A 205 -12.93 14.51 5.93
N LEU A 206 -13.01 13.25 5.50
CA LEU A 206 -13.95 12.26 6.03
C LEU A 206 -13.21 11.13 6.77
N VAL A 207 -12.14 10.61 6.18
CA VAL A 207 -11.36 9.50 6.76
C VAL A 207 -9.88 9.83 6.70
N LEU A 208 -9.20 9.68 7.83
CA LEU A 208 -7.75 9.77 7.94
C LEU A 208 -7.22 8.39 8.27
N THR A 209 -6.39 7.82 7.40
CA THR A 209 -5.85 6.48 7.61
C THR A 209 -4.39 6.40 7.22
N GLY A 210 -3.72 5.38 7.72
CA GLY A 210 -2.36 5.10 7.29
C GLY A 210 -1.72 3.94 8.03
N VAL A 211 -0.51 3.64 7.61
CA VAL A 211 0.34 2.62 8.21
C VAL A 211 1.73 3.20 8.45
N ALA A 212 2.31 2.88 9.60
CA ALA A 212 3.69 3.21 9.91
C ALA A 212 4.37 2.02 10.58
N GLY A 213 5.69 1.89 10.36
CA GLY A 213 6.46 0.84 11.01
C GLY A 213 7.96 1.02 10.84
N ARG A 214 8.72 0.36 11.71
CA ARG A 214 10.18 0.23 11.60
C ARG A 214 10.50 -1.00 10.76
N LEU A 215 11.34 -0.82 9.77
CA LEU A 215 11.82 -1.87 8.86
C LEU A 215 13.07 -2.53 9.44
N GLN A 216 13.14 -3.84 9.32
CA GLN A 216 14.32 -4.64 9.60
C GLN A 216 14.41 -5.80 8.60
N PRO A 217 15.56 -6.43 8.41
CA PRO A 217 15.69 -7.60 7.54
C PRO A 217 14.69 -8.70 7.94
N LEU A 218 14.16 -9.38 6.93
CA LEU A 218 13.28 -10.53 7.13
C LEU A 218 14.14 -11.78 7.32
N ASP A 219 14.37 -12.15 8.57
CA ASP A 219 15.12 -13.31 9.00
C ASP A 219 14.28 -14.27 9.88
N ALA A 220 14.88 -15.33 10.39
CA ALA A 220 14.21 -16.30 11.25
C ALA A 220 13.68 -15.67 12.56
N ALA A 221 14.40 -14.70 13.12
CA ALA A 221 14.02 -14.03 14.36
C ALA A 221 12.83 -13.10 14.14
N SER A 222 12.89 -12.26 13.11
CA SER A 222 11.81 -11.32 12.76
C SER A 222 10.54 -12.06 12.31
N ARG A 223 10.68 -13.17 11.53
CA ARG A 223 9.56 -14.05 11.18
C ARG A 223 8.91 -14.64 12.43
N ARG A 224 9.72 -15.19 13.35
CA ARG A 224 9.22 -15.76 14.63
C ARG A 224 8.48 -14.69 15.43
N ARG A 225 9.06 -13.49 15.58
CA ARG A 225 8.41 -12.36 16.24
C ARG A 225 7.06 -12.04 15.60
N ALA A 226 6.96 -11.98 14.27
CA ALA A 226 5.72 -11.72 13.55
C ALA A 226 4.65 -12.78 13.88
N LEU A 227 4.99 -14.05 13.81
CA LEU A 227 4.05 -15.15 14.04
C LEU A 227 3.58 -15.25 15.50
N TRP A 228 4.44 -14.97 16.48
CA TRP A 228 4.11 -15.07 17.89
C TRP A 228 3.37 -13.85 18.44
N HIS A 229 3.76 -12.64 18.03
CA HIS A 229 3.14 -11.41 18.54
C HIS A 229 1.90 -10.99 17.77
N TYR A 230 1.72 -11.54 16.56
CA TYR A 230 0.59 -11.21 15.68
C TYR A 230 -0.12 -12.46 15.12
N PRO A 231 -0.35 -13.51 15.92
CA PRO A 231 -0.85 -14.81 15.41
C PRO A 231 -2.25 -14.70 14.80
N LEU A 232 -3.02 -13.73 15.27
CA LEU A 232 -4.37 -13.46 14.79
C LEU A 232 -4.46 -12.18 13.96
N LEU A 233 -3.31 -11.68 13.41
CA LEU A 233 -3.33 -10.42 12.66
C LEU A 233 -4.44 -10.43 11.61
N THR A 234 -4.53 -11.50 10.85
CA THR A 234 -5.48 -11.66 9.75
C THR A 234 -6.91 -11.95 10.23
N LEU A 235 -7.09 -12.88 11.16
CA LEU A 235 -8.42 -13.20 11.73
C LEU A 235 -8.92 -12.07 12.63
N GLY A 236 -8.05 -11.51 13.46
CA GLY A 236 -8.38 -10.39 14.33
C GLY A 236 -8.71 -9.11 13.56
N VAL A 237 -8.09 -8.89 12.40
CA VAL A 237 -8.44 -7.75 11.53
C VAL A 237 -9.83 -7.94 10.94
N ILE A 238 -10.19 -9.14 10.49
CA ILE A 238 -11.55 -9.40 9.96
C ILE A 238 -12.60 -9.24 11.06
N ALA A 239 -12.41 -9.86 12.21
CA ALA A 239 -13.33 -9.71 13.33
C ALA A 239 -13.51 -8.23 13.71
N ARG A 240 -12.41 -7.45 13.74
CA ARG A 240 -12.46 -6.00 13.99
C ARG A 240 -13.15 -5.23 12.89
N ILE A 241 -12.92 -5.56 11.61
CA ILE A 241 -13.62 -4.90 10.49
C ILE A 241 -15.12 -5.09 10.62
N HIS A 242 -15.60 -6.30 10.87
CA HIS A 242 -17.01 -6.57 11.06
C HIS A 242 -17.56 -5.87 12.32
N TRP A 243 -16.80 -5.89 13.43
CA TRP A 243 -17.16 -5.16 14.64
C TRP A 243 -17.26 -3.65 14.38
N HIS A 244 -16.29 -3.05 13.72
CA HIS A 244 -16.34 -1.62 13.39
C HIS A 244 -17.43 -1.30 12.36
N ALA A 245 -17.72 -2.20 11.42
CA ALA A 245 -18.87 -2.05 10.52
C ALA A 245 -20.19 -2.05 11.29
N LEU A 246 -20.34 -2.97 12.25
CA LEU A 246 -21.51 -3.01 13.14
C LEU A 246 -21.63 -1.73 13.98
N LEU A 247 -20.52 -1.24 14.55
CA LEU A 247 -20.51 0.03 15.29
C LEU A 247 -20.86 1.24 14.42
N LEU A 248 -20.39 1.28 13.17
CA LEU A 248 -20.75 2.35 12.23
C LEU A 248 -22.23 2.28 11.85
N TRP A 249 -22.75 1.08 11.63
CA TRP A 249 -24.16 0.86 11.39
C TRP A 249 -25.03 1.31 12.59
N ALA A 250 -24.66 0.91 13.81
CA ALA A 250 -25.34 1.34 15.04
C ALA A 250 -25.26 2.87 15.25
N LYS A 251 -24.19 3.51 14.77
CA LYS A 251 -24.02 4.98 14.77
C LYS A 251 -24.76 5.68 13.62
N ARG A 252 -25.58 4.94 12.85
CA ARG A 252 -26.34 5.44 11.68
C ARG A 252 -25.46 6.12 10.63
N ALA A 253 -24.23 5.59 10.39
CA ALA A 253 -23.39 6.06 9.30
C ALA A 253 -24.10 5.78 7.95
N PRO A 254 -24.08 6.71 6.98
CA PRO A 254 -24.72 6.52 5.69
C PRO A 254 -24.21 5.25 5.01
N PHE A 255 -25.12 4.45 4.46
CA PHE A 255 -24.82 3.23 3.73
C PHE A 255 -24.94 3.48 2.23
N HIS A 256 -23.88 3.25 1.49
CA HIS A 256 -23.82 3.43 0.04
C HIS A 256 -23.87 2.07 -0.66
N ARG A 257 -24.77 1.91 -1.61
CA ARG A 257 -24.81 0.72 -2.47
C ARG A 257 -23.55 0.68 -3.32
N LYS A 258 -23.04 -0.53 -3.59
CA LYS A 258 -21.89 -0.74 -4.45
C LYS A 258 -22.29 -0.36 -5.90
N PRO A 259 -21.60 0.60 -6.54
CA PRO A 259 -21.77 0.89 -7.96
C PRO A 259 -21.07 -0.16 -8.82
N ALA A 260 -21.23 -0.06 -10.14
CA ALA A 260 -20.42 -0.82 -11.09
C ALA A 260 -18.92 -0.49 -10.89
N PRO A 261 -18.03 -1.47 -11.08
CA PRO A 261 -16.60 -1.23 -10.98
C PRO A 261 -16.14 -0.22 -12.04
N PRO A 262 -15.03 0.52 -11.77
CA PRO A 262 -14.48 1.45 -12.75
C PRO A 262 -14.14 0.74 -14.06
N THR A 263 -14.42 1.38 -15.19
CA THR A 263 -14.11 0.85 -16.53
C THR A 263 -12.61 0.82 -16.80
N GLN A 264 -11.86 1.76 -16.23
CA GLN A 264 -10.40 1.81 -16.32
C GLN A 264 -9.78 1.15 -15.09
N PRO A 265 -8.81 0.24 -15.26
CA PRO A 265 -8.15 -0.44 -14.14
C PRO A 265 -7.18 0.46 -13.35
N VAL A 266 -6.82 1.62 -13.92
CA VAL A 266 -5.84 2.56 -13.35
C VAL A 266 -6.40 3.97 -13.32
N THR A 267 -6.11 4.71 -12.25
CA THR A 267 -6.34 6.15 -12.12
C THR A 267 -5.03 6.85 -11.80
N ARG A 268 -4.63 7.83 -12.62
CA ARG A 268 -3.44 8.65 -12.33
C ARG A 268 -3.73 9.72 -11.28
N SER A 269 -2.68 10.09 -10.53
CA SER A 269 -2.71 11.27 -9.67
C SER A 269 -2.91 12.54 -10.51
N SER A 270 -3.72 13.45 -10.01
CA SER A 270 -3.75 14.81 -10.52
C SER A 270 -2.46 15.51 -10.06
N THR A 271 -1.75 16.13 -10.99
CA THR A 271 -0.65 17.05 -10.66
C THR A 271 -1.23 18.16 -9.78
N PRO A 272 -0.61 18.54 -8.65
CA PRO A 272 -1.06 19.72 -7.92
C PRO A 272 -0.97 20.90 -8.89
N SER A 273 -2.07 21.57 -9.16
CA SER A 273 -2.04 22.86 -9.84
C SER A 273 -1.18 23.78 -8.97
N THR A 274 -0.03 24.20 -9.48
CA THR A 274 0.77 25.27 -8.86
C THR A 274 -0.17 26.45 -8.70
N PRO A 275 -0.38 26.99 -7.49
CA PRO A 275 -1.19 28.19 -7.35
C PRO A 275 -0.53 29.26 -8.22
N SER A 276 -1.23 29.77 -9.22
CA SER A 276 -0.81 30.92 -10.00
C SER A 276 -0.53 32.05 -9.00
N LYS A 277 0.74 32.49 -8.93
CA LYS A 277 1.07 33.72 -8.22
C LYS A 277 0.14 34.83 -8.73
N PRO A 278 -0.56 35.54 -7.85
CA PRO A 278 -1.23 36.74 -8.29
C PRO A 278 -0.16 37.67 -8.86
N SER A 279 -0.32 38.05 -10.10
CA SER A 279 0.43 39.14 -10.73
C SER A 279 0.13 40.42 -9.93
N LEU A 280 1.18 40.96 -9.30
CA LEU A 280 1.19 42.29 -8.73
C LEU A 280 1.15 43.33 -9.83
#